data_c9a5b11fe268bb7e818d05e08bcd74f0
#
_entry.id   c9a5b11fe268bb7e818d05e08bcd74f0
#
_cell.length_a   1.000
_cell.length_b   1.000
_cell.length_c   1.000
_cell.angle_alpha   90.00
_cell.angle_beta   90.00
_cell.angle_gamma   90.00
#
_symmetry.space_group_name_H-M   'P 1'
#
loop_
_entity.id
_entity.type
_entity.pdbx_description
1 polymer ?
#
loop_
_entity_poly.entity_id
_entity_poly.type
_entity_poly.pdbx_seq_one_letter_code
_entity_poly.pdbx_strand_id
1 'polypeptide(L)'
;MSILHRRFLTAAFVSVTIVAQYATAADPYTVTVERGVAVKMRDGIVLRADIYRPKADGTFPVLLERTPYDKNNSSGFGLRAAAQGYVVILQDVRGRYTSDGAWYPFKHESSDGFDTVEWAAALPYSDARVGMFGGSYVGATQMLAAIAHPPHLSGICPIVTASNYHDGWTYQGGAFEQWFNESWTSGLAQDTLNRSVRSNTNALHGIWTLPLTGYPLFELPPTVPDADLTHSLAPYFLDWLAHPSYDEYWKQWSIEEHYFDIKVPMLTVAAWYDIFLGGSLRNYVGVKLRGGSDAARRGQRLLVTIGGHAGSGRKIGDVDFGPSADSNEDDVILSWYDHLFKNAANELGNPKPVRIFVMGANQWRNEDDWPLPRARQERYFLHSAGKANSMSGDGTLSAAAPRAESPDHYVYDPANPAPTAGGPLCCDFSHLGPGPRDQRSVEARTDVLVYSTPVLSQDLEVTGPITAELFASSSAVDTDFTAKLVDVWPDGFAQNLTEGIIRARYRESQEKPTFLNPNQTYKFALDLWSTSNLFRKGHRLRLEISSSNFPRFDRNLNTGEDTASARKSVSATNTIYHDAEHPSALVLPIVPSQ
;
A
#
# COMPACT_ATOMS: atom_id res chain seq x y z
N MET A 1 -24.85 73.02 -51.90
CA MET A 1 -24.89 73.47 -50.53
C MET A 1 -25.78 72.52 -49.75
N SER A 2 -25.19 71.62 -49.02
CA SER A 2 -25.93 70.78 -48.06
C SER A 2 -24.96 70.36 -46.94
N ILE A 3 -25.26 70.76 -45.72
CA ILE A 3 -24.44 70.60 -44.52
C ILE A 3 -24.83 69.30 -43.88
N LEU A 4 -23.88 68.31 -43.80
CA LEU A 4 -24.03 67.08 -43.05
C LEU A 4 -23.66 67.31 -41.58
N HIS A 5 -24.63 67.13 -40.68
CA HIS A 5 -24.42 67.05 -39.22
C HIS A 5 -23.87 65.71 -38.85
N ARG A 6 -22.65 65.65 -38.31
CA ARG A 6 -22.13 64.46 -37.63
C ARG A 6 -22.50 64.56 -36.12
N ARG A 7 -23.29 63.57 -35.66
CA ARG A 7 -23.52 63.37 -34.22
C ARG A 7 -22.39 62.49 -33.67
N PHE A 8 -21.63 63.00 -32.71
CA PHE A 8 -20.69 62.19 -31.90
C PHE A 8 -21.46 61.52 -30.77
N LEU A 9 -21.45 60.17 -30.74
CA LEU A 9 -21.85 59.39 -29.59
C LEU A 9 -20.62 59.24 -28.68
N THR A 10 -20.68 59.78 -27.47
CA THR A 10 -19.69 59.57 -26.40
C THR A 10 -20.07 58.31 -25.66
N ALA A 11 -19.31 57.20 -25.83
CA ALA A 11 -19.46 56.00 -25.02
C ALA A 11 -18.70 56.21 -23.70
N ALA A 12 -19.44 56.23 -22.58
CA ALA A 12 -18.84 56.20 -21.23
C ALA A 12 -18.44 54.77 -20.87
N PHE A 13 -17.14 54.51 -20.76
CA PHE A 13 -16.59 53.27 -20.20
C PHE A 13 -16.67 53.37 -18.67
N VAL A 14 -17.54 52.54 -18.06
CA VAL A 14 -17.53 52.30 -16.62
C VAL A 14 -16.50 51.21 -16.34
N SER A 15 -15.33 51.59 -15.83
CA SER A 15 -14.31 50.66 -15.35
C SER A 15 -14.76 50.12 -13.99
N VAL A 16 -15.22 48.87 -13.91
CA VAL A 16 -15.43 48.17 -12.65
C VAL A 16 -14.06 47.66 -12.19
N THR A 17 -13.46 48.31 -11.21
CA THR A 17 -12.25 47.81 -10.55
C THR A 17 -12.65 46.75 -9.56
N ILE A 18 -12.45 45.45 -9.93
CA ILE A 18 -12.53 44.33 -8.99
C ILE A 18 -11.30 44.40 -8.09
N VAL A 19 -11.46 44.91 -6.87
CA VAL A 19 -10.45 44.77 -5.82
C VAL A 19 -10.52 43.34 -5.32
N ALA A 20 -9.64 42.47 -5.81
CA ALA A 20 -9.40 41.17 -5.21
C ALA A 20 -8.82 41.44 -3.80
N GLN A 21 -9.62 41.24 -2.76
CA GLN A 21 -9.12 41.14 -1.40
C GLN A 21 -8.28 39.89 -1.30
N TYR A 22 -6.96 40.02 -1.39
CA TYR A 22 -6.05 38.97 -0.93
C TYR A 22 -6.23 38.90 0.59
N ALA A 23 -6.82 37.82 1.07
CA ALA A 23 -6.77 37.47 2.48
C ALA A 23 -5.28 37.33 2.84
N THR A 24 -4.75 38.25 3.63
CA THR A 24 -3.41 38.10 4.20
C THR A 24 -3.43 36.86 5.07
N ALA A 25 -2.56 35.91 4.79
CA ALA A 25 -2.34 34.80 5.69
C ALA A 25 -2.02 35.39 7.08
N ALA A 26 -2.73 34.90 8.11
CA ALA A 26 -2.44 35.32 9.48
C ALA A 26 -0.99 34.97 9.82
N ASP A 27 -0.31 35.84 10.58
CA ASP A 27 1.04 35.55 11.03
C ASP A 27 1.08 34.24 11.78
N PRO A 28 2.08 33.37 11.53
CA PRO A 28 2.18 32.08 12.18
C PRO A 28 2.34 32.24 13.69
N TYR A 29 1.71 31.35 14.47
CA TYR A 29 1.84 31.33 15.91
C TYR A 29 3.27 31.01 16.34
N THR A 30 3.77 31.66 17.39
CA THR A 30 4.92 31.15 18.15
C THR A 30 4.52 29.83 18.79
N VAL A 31 5.43 28.84 18.81
CA VAL A 31 5.14 27.47 19.27
C VAL A 31 5.72 27.25 20.68
N THR A 32 4.93 26.65 21.55
CA THR A 32 5.37 26.06 22.83
C THR A 32 5.50 24.55 22.66
N VAL A 33 6.56 23.96 23.20
CA VAL A 33 6.80 22.50 23.15
C VAL A 33 6.91 21.95 24.57
N GLU A 34 6.07 20.94 24.87
CA GLU A 34 6.10 20.19 26.12
C GLU A 34 6.58 18.77 25.79
N ARG A 35 7.66 18.30 26.45
CA ARG A 35 8.28 17.03 26.10
C ARG A 35 8.07 15.97 27.17
N GLY A 36 7.92 14.70 26.72
CA GLY A 36 7.85 13.53 27.59
C GLY A 36 6.64 13.52 28.52
N VAL A 37 5.54 14.16 28.10
CA VAL A 37 4.29 14.23 28.85
C VAL A 37 3.75 12.82 29.08
N ALA A 38 3.41 12.52 30.34
CA ALA A 38 2.89 11.21 30.75
C ALA A 38 1.40 11.08 30.40
N VAL A 39 1.05 10.05 29.66
CA VAL A 39 -0.31 9.70 29.28
C VAL A 39 -0.63 8.32 29.85
N LYS A 40 -1.48 8.27 30.86
CA LYS A 40 -1.81 7.02 31.57
C LYS A 40 -2.95 6.30 30.84
N MET A 41 -2.70 5.06 30.45
CA MET A 41 -3.70 4.18 29.86
C MET A 41 -4.59 3.56 30.94
N ARG A 42 -5.75 3.03 30.56
CA ARG A 42 -6.75 2.42 31.45
C ARG A 42 -6.21 1.27 32.33
N ASP A 43 -5.21 0.55 31.81
CA ASP A 43 -4.54 -0.55 32.53
C ASP A 43 -3.35 -0.10 33.40
N GLY A 44 -3.11 1.22 33.46
CA GLY A 44 -2.09 1.81 34.31
C GLY A 44 -0.73 2.01 33.64
N ILE A 45 -0.50 1.48 32.45
CA ILE A 45 0.72 1.72 31.64
C ILE A 45 0.78 3.20 31.26
N VAL A 46 1.99 3.76 31.23
CA VAL A 46 2.21 5.18 30.94
C VAL A 46 2.92 5.31 29.59
N LEU A 47 2.24 5.92 28.63
CA LEU A 47 2.84 6.29 27.35
C LEU A 47 3.42 7.71 27.43
N ARG A 48 4.35 8.04 26.55
CA ARG A 48 5.02 9.35 26.51
C ARG A 48 4.73 10.08 25.21
N ALA A 49 4.31 11.33 25.36
CA ALA A 49 3.99 12.21 24.25
C ALA A 49 4.77 13.52 24.33
N ASP A 50 5.05 14.10 23.16
CA ASP A 50 5.50 15.49 23.03
C ASP A 50 4.35 16.31 22.45
N ILE A 51 4.11 17.51 23.03
CA ILE A 51 3.02 18.39 22.64
C ILE A 51 3.61 19.66 22.05
N TYR A 52 3.20 19.99 20.83
CA TYR A 52 3.52 21.24 20.13
C TYR A 52 2.23 22.04 20.04
N ARG A 53 2.20 23.29 20.53
CA ARG A 53 0.99 24.09 20.54
C ARG A 53 1.24 25.57 20.31
N PRO A 54 0.25 26.30 19.77
CA PRO A 54 0.31 27.74 19.72
C PRO A 54 0.55 28.37 21.10
N LYS A 55 1.48 29.32 21.18
CA LYS A 55 1.68 30.15 22.37
C LYS A 55 0.67 31.29 22.33
N ALA A 56 -0.60 30.97 22.54
CA ALA A 56 -1.71 31.90 22.50
C ALA A 56 -2.81 31.41 23.45
N ASP A 57 -3.67 32.32 23.90
CA ASP A 57 -4.87 31.99 24.64
C ASP A 57 -5.93 31.38 23.69
N GLY A 58 -6.79 30.52 24.24
CA GLY A 58 -7.85 29.85 23.51
C GLY A 58 -7.63 28.35 23.35
N THR A 59 -8.52 27.72 22.59
CA THR A 59 -8.52 26.28 22.32
C THR A 59 -8.36 26.03 20.83
N PHE A 60 -7.67 24.95 20.50
CA PHE A 60 -7.30 24.59 19.13
C PHE A 60 -7.64 23.11 18.84
N PRO A 61 -7.94 22.75 17.59
CA PRO A 61 -8.10 21.35 17.21
C PRO A 61 -6.78 20.58 17.37
N VAL A 62 -6.89 19.31 17.74
CA VAL A 62 -5.75 18.44 18.00
C VAL A 62 -5.45 17.55 16.80
N LEU A 63 -4.16 17.43 16.45
CA LEU A 63 -3.63 16.44 15.52
C LEU A 63 -2.75 15.46 16.28
N LEU A 64 -3.10 14.16 16.24
CA LEU A 64 -2.46 13.11 17.01
C LEU A 64 -1.75 12.11 16.09
N GLU A 65 -0.45 11.90 16.33
CA GLU A 65 0.32 10.80 15.79
C GLU A 65 0.69 9.82 16.90
N ARG A 66 0.47 8.51 16.68
CA ARG A 66 0.94 7.43 17.54
C ARG A 66 1.86 6.52 16.75
N THR A 67 3.15 6.50 17.11
CA THR A 67 4.20 5.91 16.27
C THR A 67 5.05 4.86 17.02
N PRO A 68 5.43 3.75 16.34
CA PRO A 68 6.43 2.82 16.86
C PRO A 68 7.86 3.22 16.44
N TYR A 69 8.05 4.33 15.71
CA TYR A 69 9.28 4.69 15.01
C TYR A 69 10.05 5.87 15.63
N ASP A 70 9.83 6.23 16.89
CA ASP A 70 10.30 7.43 17.59
C ASP A 70 9.50 8.70 17.22
N LYS A 71 8.73 9.19 18.18
CA LYS A 71 7.95 10.44 18.07
C LYS A 71 8.76 11.67 17.66
N ASN A 72 10.09 11.64 17.86
CA ASN A 72 10.95 12.76 17.46
C ASN A 72 11.08 12.90 15.95
N ASN A 73 10.81 11.84 15.15
CA ASN A 73 10.92 11.89 13.70
C ASN A 73 9.92 12.86 13.05
N SER A 74 8.74 13.05 13.66
CA SER A 74 7.70 13.97 13.18
C SER A 74 7.74 15.36 13.82
N SER A 75 8.81 15.70 14.55
CA SER A 75 8.95 17.00 15.22
C SER A 75 8.86 18.22 14.29
N GLY A 76 9.33 18.09 13.05
CA GLY A 76 9.21 19.11 12.01
C GLY A 76 7.75 19.43 11.65
N PHE A 77 6.95 18.39 11.43
CA PHE A 77 5.50 18.51 11.24
C PHE A 77 4.83 19.13 12.47
N GLY A 78 5.21 18.69 13.68
CA GLY A 78 4.68 19.22 14.93
C GLY A 78 4.84 20.73 15.06
N LEU A 79 6.05 21.24 14.78
CA LEU A 79 6.33 22.70 14.76
C LEU A 79 5.52 23.42 13.69
N ARG A 80 5.49 22.88 12.48
CA ARG A 80 4.80 23.49 11.34
C ARG A 80 3.30 23.61 11.56
N ALA A 81 2.66 22.52 11.99
CA ALA A 81 1.21 22.50 12.19
C ALA A 81 0.79 23.34 13.42
N ALA A 82 1.61 23.35 14.50
CA ALA A 82 1.34 24.20 15.65
C ALA A 82 1.43 25.70 15.29
N ALA A 83 2.37 26.09 14.45
CA ALA A 83 2.45 27.45 13.94
C ALA A 83 1.22 27.85 13.10
N GLN A 84 0.48 26.89 12.58
CA GLN A 84 -0.78 27.09 11.83
C GLN A 84 -2.04 26.99 12.69
N GLY A 85 -1.91 26.88 14.02
CA GLY A 85 -3.06 26.87 14.94
C GLY A 85 -3.62 25.48 15.25
N TYR A 86 -2.78 24.47 15.30
CA TYR A 86 -3.11 23.15 15.80
C TYR A 86 -2.39 22.84 17.11
N VAL A 87 -2.97 22.04 17.96
CA VAL A 87 -2.24 21.30 19.00
C VAL A 87 -1.78 19.99 18.37
N VAL A 88 -0.48 19.74 18.30
CA VAL A 88 0.05 18.49 17.75
C VAL A 88 0.61 17.64 18.87
N ILE A 89 0.19 16.38 18.91
CA ILE A 89 0.62 15.39 19.90
C ILE A 89 1.32 14.25 19.15
N LEU A 90 2.60 14.05 19.46
CA LEU A 90 3.41 12.98 18.92
C LEU A 90 3.69 11.99 20.06
N GLN A 91 3.19 10.74 19.96
CA GLN A 91 3.26 9.76 21.04
C GLN A 91 4.00 8.49 20.60
N ASP A 92 4.99 8.05 21.38
CA ASP A 92 5.53 6.70 21.27
C ASP A 92 4.46 5.69 21.70
N VAL A 93 4.19 4.66 20.89
CA VAL A 93 3.26 3.59 21.27
C VAL A 93 3.84 2.72 22.40
N ARG A 94 3.01 1.91 23.00
CA ARG A 94 3.35 1.01 24.11
C ARG A 94 4.60 0.19 23.81
N GLY A 95 5.55 0.18 24.77
CA GLY A 95 6.78 -0.59 24.67
C GLY A 95 7.80 -0.09 23.65
N ARG A 96 7.61 1.13 23.10
CA ARG A 96 8.55 1.74 22.15
C ARG A 96 9.18 2.99 22.75
N TYR A 97 10.46 3.21 22.45
CA TYR A 97 11.27 4.38 22.82
C TYR A 97 11.08 4.82 24.27
N THR A 98 10.30 5.87 24.52
CA THR A 98 10.14 6.46 25.86
C THR A 98 8.88 5.99 26.59
N SER A 99 8.00 5.25 25.93
CA SER A 99 6.75 4.70 26.53
C SER A 99 6.99 3.40 27.28
N ASP A 100 6.25 3.19 28.36
CA ASP A 100 6.31 1.97 29.17
C ASP A 100 5.59 0.80 28.48
N GLY A 101 5.72 -0.40 29.07
CA GLY A 101 5.08 -1.63 28.61
C GLY A 101 5.92 -2.44 27.63
N ALA A 102 5.31 -3.45 27.02
CA ALA A 102 5.92 -4.35 26.06
C ALA A 102 5.33 -4.15 24.65
N TRP A 103 6.20 -4.17 23.66
CA TRP A 103 5.81 -4.04 22.26
C TRP A 103 5.27 -5.35 21.71
N TYR A 104 4.10 -5.25 21.07
CA TYR A 104 3.54 -6.30 20.20
C TYR A 104 2.64 -5.61 19.17
N PRO A 105 2.90 -5.73 17.85
CA PRO A 105 2.16 -5.01 16.82
C PRO A 105 0.65 -5.24 16.90
N PHE A 106 -0.12 -4.18 16.69
CA PHE A 106 -1.59 -4.11 16.63
C PHE A 106 -2.33 -4.34 17.93
N LYS A 107 -1.78 -5.18 18.84
CA LYS A 107 -2.46 -5.75 19.99
C LYS A 107 -3.13 -4.75 20.94
N HIS A 108 -2.50 -3.60 21.14
CA HIS A 108 -2.98 -2.60 22.10
C HIS A 108 -3.45 -1.30 21.43
N GLU A 109 -3.35 -1.20 20.10
CA GLU A 109 -3.54 0.09 19.42
C GLU A 109 -4.98 0.60 19.51
N SER A 110 -5.98 -0.29 19.56
CA SER A 110 -7.38 0.12 19.74
C SER A 110 -7.62 0.75 21.11
N SER A 111 -7.21 0.08 22.19
CA SER A 111 -7.43 0.57 23.57
C SER A 111 -6.58 1.79 23.89
N ASP A 112 -5.29 1.74 23.56
CA ASP A 112 -4.37 2.86 23.80
C ASP A 112 -4.70 4.07 22.94
N GLY A 113 -5.17 3.83 21.72
CA GLY A 113 -5.66 4.86 20.81
C GLY A 113 -6.89 5.57 21.37
N PHE A 114 -7.88 4.79 21.85
CA PHE A 114 -9.05 5.35 22.53
C PHE A 114 -8.65 6.25 23.71
N ASP A 115 -7.85 5.70 24.63
CA ASP A 115 -7.43 6.42 25.83
C ASP A 115 -6.65 7.70 25.50
N THR A 116 -5.79 7.65 24.49
CA THR A 116 -5.00 8.81 24.08
C THR A 116 -5.86 9.89 23.42
N VAL A 117 -6.84 9.52 22.58
CA VAL A 117 -7.77 10.48 21.95
C VAL A 117 -8.58 11.21 23.02
N GLU A 118 -9.15 10.47 23.99
CA GLU A 118 -9.95 11.07 25.07
C GLU A 118 -9.10 11.95 26.00
N TRP A 119 -7.89 11.54 26.32
CA TRP A 119 -6.94 12.36 27.05
C TRP A 119 -6.59 13.65 26.29
N ALA A 120 -6.32 13.56 25.00
CA ALA A 120 -5.97 14.71 24.15
C ALA A 120 -7.12 15.71 24.04
N ALA A 121 -8.35 15.23 23.94
CA ALA A 121 -9.55 16.06 23.91
C ALA A 121 -9.76 16.83 25.23
N ALA A 122 -9.38 16.25 26.37
CA ALA A 122 -9.54 16.86 27.69
C ALA A 122 -8.46 17.87 28.05
N LEU A 123 -7.46 18.11 27.22
CA LEU A 123 -6.41 19.10 27.48
C LEU A 123 -6.99 20.53 27.52
N PRO A 124 -6.51 21.42 28.41
CA PRO A 124 -7.12 22.74 28.64
C PRO A 124 -7.05 23.68 27.41
N TYR A 125 -6.20 23.39 26.46
CA TYR A 125 -6.03 24.12 25.20
C TYR A 125 -6.57 23.36 23.98
N SER A 126 -7.26 22.23 24.19
CA SER A 126 -7.96 21.48 23.16
C SER A 126 -9.37 22.03 22.96
N ASP A 127 -9.84 22.10 21.72
CA ASP A 127 -11.25 22.38 21.40
C ASP A 127 -12.10 21.09 21.37
N ALA A 128 -11.55 19.98 21.87
CA ALA A 128 -12.11 18.65 21.93
C ALA A 128 -12.29 17.92 20.58
N ARG A 129 -11.82 18.48 19.46
CA ARG A 129 -11.78 17.80 18.16
C ARG A 129 -10.40 17.19 17.95
N VAL A 130 -10.32 15.87 17.84
CA VAL A 130 -9.05 15.16 17.62
C VAL A 130 -9.07 14.53 16.24
N GLY A 131 -8.06 14.84 15.44
CA GLY A 131 -7.74 14.17 14.18
C GLY A 131 -6.49 13.32 14.34
N MET A 132 -6.39 12.18 13.65
CA MET A 132 -5.18 11.36 13.64
C MET A 132 -4.56 11.32 12.25
N PHE A 133 -3.22 11.22 12.17
CA PHE A 133 -2.48 11.26 10.91
C PHE A 133 -1.24 10.37 10.93
N GLY A 134 -0.72 10.06 9.74
CA GLY A 134 0.56 9.41 9.51
C GLY A 134 0.47 8.15 8.68
N GLY A 135 1.64 7.64 8.28
CA GLY A 135 1.77 6.56 7.29
C GLY A 135 2.14 5.21 7.87
N SER A 136 1.91 4.14 7.08
CA SER A 136 2.36 2.79 7.41
C SER A 136 1.70 2.26 8.69
N TYR A 137 2.48 1.80 9.66
CA TYR A 137 1.98 1.41 10.98
C TYR A 137 1.28 2.58 11.70
N VAL A 138 1.72 3.83 11.48
CA VAL A 138 1.03 5.01 12.01
C VAL A 138 -0.35 5.19 11.38
N GLY A 139 -0.57 4.71 10.16
CA GLY A 139 -1.89 4.55 9.56
C GLY A 139 -2.71 3.45 10.25
N ALA A 140 -2.07 2.32 10.60
CA ALA A 140 -2.72 1.25 11.34
C ALA A 140 -3.17 1.70 12.75
N THR A 141 -2.37 2.50 13.48
CA THR A 141 -2.76 3.03 14.79
C THR A 141 -4.02 3.88 14.72
N GLN A 142 -4.25 4.63 13.62
CA GLN A 142 -5.46 5.43 13.40
C GLN A 142 -6.68 4.53 13.16
N MET A 143 -6.54 3.55 12.25
CA MET A 143 -7.63 2.64 11.90
C MET A 143 -8.06 1.82 13.12
N LEU A 144 -7.09 1.30 13.90
CA LEU A 144 -7.36 0.55 15.13
C LEU A 144 -7.98 1.43 16.24
N ALA A 145 -7.56 2.69 16.37
CA ALA A 145 -8.23 3.64 17.27
C ALA A 145 -9.65 3.94 16.81
N ALA A 146 -9.89 4.10 15.49
CA ALA A 146 -11.20 4.43 14.96
C ALA A 146 -12.22 3.31 15.15
N ILE A 147 -11.82 2.02 15.11
CA ILE A 147 -12.73 0.90 15.41
C ILE A 147 -13.11 0.83 16.89
N ALA A 148 -12.32 1.43 17.79
CA ALA A 148 -12.68 1.55 19.21
C ALA A 148 -13.65 2.71 19.51
N HIS A 149 -14.00 3.52 18.56
CA HIS A 149 -14.95 4.68 18.55
C HIS A 149 -14.74 5.70 19.68
N PRO A 150 -13.56 6.28 19.91
CA PRO A 150 -13.43 7.34 20.90
C PRO A 150 -14.34 8.52 20.51
N PRO A 151 -15.17 9.04 21.46
CA PRO A 151 -16.17 10.07 21.16
C PRO A 151 -15.62 11.37 20.55
N HIS A 152 -14.38 11.72 20.87
CA HIS A 152 -13.77 12.95 20.40
C HIS A 152 -12.90 12.78 19.14
N LEU A 153 -12.79 11.55 18.59
CA LEU A 153 -12.18 11.37 17.27
C LEU A 153 -13.08 11.98 16.21
N SER A 154 -12.54 12.91 15.44
CA SER A 154 -13.32 13.71 14.47
C SER A 154 -12.94 13.44 13.03
N GLY A 155 -11.82 12.79 12.78
CA GLY A 155 -11.37 12.37 11.44
C GLY A 155 -10.00 11.71 11.47
N ILE A 156 -9.70 10.95 10.43
CA ILE A 156 -8.41 10.26 10.29
C ILE A 156 -7.82 10.48 8.89
N CYS A 157 -6.48 10.40 8.81
CA CYS A 157 -5.73 10.49 7.56
C CYS A 157 -4.71 9.34 7.49
N PRO A 158 -5.17 8.08 7.29
CA PRO A 158 -4.27 6.96 7.13
C PRO A 158 -3.59 6.98 5.76
N ILE A 159 -2.27 6.96 5.78
CA ILE A 159 -1.42 7.03 4.58
C ILE A 159 -0.75 5.67 4.41
N VAL A 160 -0.83 5.06 3.22
CA VAL A 160 -0.16 3.81 2.83
C VAL A 160 -0.20 2.74 3.92
N THR A 161 -1.39 2.27 4.28
CA THR A 161 -1.58 1.26 5.33
C THR A 161 -2.50 0.12 4.91
N ALA A 162 -2.34 -1.05 5.53
CA ALA A 162 -3.14 -2.22 5.23
C ALA A 162 -4.57 -2.14 5.82
N SER A 163 -5.45 -2.98 5.30
CA SER A 163 -6.81 -3.21 5.79
C SER A 163 -6.94 -4.52 6.56
N ASN A 164 -6.00 -5.44 6.31
CA ASN A 164 -5.92 -6.76 6.90
C ASN A 164 -4.45 -7.04 7.20
N TYR A 165 -4.13 -7.48 8.40
CA TYR A 165 -2.74 -7.70 8.81
C TYR A 165 -2.23 -9.11 8.48
N HIS A 166 -3.11 -10.00 7.99
CA HIS A 166 -2.74 -11.21 7.28
C HIS A 166 -2.55 -10.89 5.78
N ASP A 167 -3.64 -10.72 5.01
CA ASP A 167 -3.57 -10.51 3.57
C ASP A 167 -3.30 -9.03 3.23
N GLY A 168 -2.09 -8.74 2.76
CA GLY A 168 -1.62 -7.40 2.41
C GLY A 168 -0.80 -6.68 3.49
N TRP A 169 -0.34 -7.42 4.53
CA TRP A 169 0.72 -7.01 5.45
C TRP A 169 1.74 -8.14 5.62
N THR A 170 1.34 -9.26 6.23
CA THR A 170 2.25 -10.38 6.53
C THR A 170 2.30 -11.39 5.38
N TYR A 171 1.18 -11.62 4.73
CA TYR A 171 1.02 -12.51 3.59
C TYR A 171 0.32 -11.76 2.45
N GLN A 172 0.46 -12.27 1.23
CA GLN A 172 -0.36 -11.90 0.08
C GLN A 172 -0.71 -13.17 -0.68
N GLY A 173 -2.00 -13.41 -0.90
CA GLY A 173 -2.45 -14.63 -1.57
C GLY A 173 -1.96 -15.92 -0.91
N GLY A 174 -1.65 -15.90 0.39
CA GLY A 174 -1.10 -17.00 1.16
C GLY A 174 0.42 -17.19 1.10
N ALA A 175 1.15 -16.39 0.33
CA ALA A 175 2.61 -16.34 0.34
C ALA A 175 3.11 -15.32 1.36
N PHE A 176 4.15 -15.66 2.13
CA PHE A 176 4.72 -14.76 3.13
C PHE A 176 5.48 -13.62 2.47
N GLU A 177 5.19 -12.39 2.85
CA GLU A 177 5.89 -11.18 2.38
C GLU A 177 7.27 -11.07 3.04
N GLN A 178 8.21 -11.92 2.60
CA GLN A 178 9.47 -12.16 3.28
C GLN A 178 10.31 -10.91 3.40
N TRP A 179 10.60 -10.22 2.29
CA TRP A 179 11.45 -9.03 2.29
C TRP A 179 10.96 -7.96 3.26
N PHE A 180 9.67 -7.70 3.24
CA PHE A 180 9.06 -6.70 4.10
C PHE A 180 9.14 -7.10 5.57
N ASN A 181 8.59 -8.28 5.91
CA ASN A 181 8.46 -8.68 7.31
C ASN A 181 9.81 -8.84 8.00
N GLU A 182 10.81 -9.35 7.31
CA GLU A 182 12.17 -9.50 7.84
C GLU A 182 12.86 -8.16 8.05
N SER A 183 12.83 -7.26 7.05
CA SER A 183 13.47 -5.94 7.16
C SER A 183 12.78 -5.06 8.20
N TRP A 184 11.45 -5.03 8.22
CA TRP A 184 10.67 -4.27 9.18
C TRP A 184 10.88 -4.76 10.61
N THR A 185 10.81 -6.07 10.83
CA THR A 185 11.03 -6.68 12.15
C THR A 185 12.45 -6.41 12.66
N SER A 186 13.46 -6.56 11.80
CA SER A 186 14.85 -6.27 12.14
C SER A 186 15.06 -4.82 12.56
N GLY A 187 14.47 -3.88 11.82
CA GLY A 187 14.52 -2.45 12.15
C GLY A 187 13.89 -2.13 13.51
N LEU A 188 12.75 -2.73 13.83
CA LEU A 188 12.06 -2.52 15.11
C LEU A 188 12.73 -3.25 16.28
N ALA A 189 13.28 -4.42 16.06
CA ALA A 189 13.96 -5.21 17.09
C ALA A 189 15.14 -4.46 17.73
N GLN A 190 15.76 -3.53 17.00
CA GLN A 190 16.87 -2.73 17.52
C GLN A 190 16.46 -1.86 18.73
N ASP A 191 15.31 -1.20 18.69
CA ASP A 191 14.84 -0.43 19.86
C ASP A 191 14.49 -1.36 21.03
N THR A 192 13.83 -2.50 20.78
CA THR A 192 13.52 -3.50 21.81
C THR A 192 14.81 -3.98 22.47
N LEU A 193 15.85 -4.25 21.69
CA LEU A 193 17.17 -4.62 22.20
C LEU A 193 17.78 -3.50 23.05
N ASN A 194 17.81 -2.27 22.55
CA ASN A 194 18.36 -1.11 23.27
C ASN A 194 17.69 -0.90 24.62
N ARG A 195 16.39 -1.21 24.73
CA ARG A 195 15.61 -1.11 25.96
C ARG A 195 15.86 -2.28 26.93
N SER A 196 15.97 -3.51 26.41
CA SER A 196 16.05 -4.74 27.22
C SER A 196 17.46 -5.15 27.60
N VAL A 197 18.45 -4.88 26.76
CA VAL A 197 19.83 -5.40 26.89
C VAL A 197 20.83 -4.28 26.63
N ARG A 198 20.87 -3.30 27.52
CA ARG A 198 21.81 -2.17 27.45
C ARG A 198 23.25 -2.64 27.31
N SER A 199 23.70 -2.91 26.06
CA SER A 199 25.09 -3.25 25.70
C SER A 199 25.46 -4.73 25.48
N ASN A 200 24.57 -5.62 25.14
CA ASN A 200 24.96 -6.96 24.68
C ASN A 200 25.24 -6.97 23.18
N THR A 201 26.52 -6.84 22.80
CA THR A 201 26.97 -6.83 21.40
C THR A 201 26.67 -8.13 20.64
N ASN A 202 26.55 -9.27 21.36
CA ASN A 202 26.19 -10.55 20.74
C ASN A 202 24.71 -10.58 20.31
N ALA A 203 23.84 -9.95 21.09
CA ALA A 203 22.45 -9.80 20.71
C ALA A 203 22.27 -8.84 19.50
N LEU A 204 23.08 -7.76 19.42
CA LEU A 204 23.15 -6.91 18.22
C LEU A 204 23.58 -7.70 17.00
N HIS A 205 24.58 -8.59 17.14
CA HIS A 205 25.00 -9.45 16.03
C HIS A 205 23.86 -10.39 15.61
N GLY A 206 23.12 -10.98 16.54
CA GLY A 206 21.95 -11.80 16.26
C GLY A 206 20.87 -11.05 15.47
N ILE A 207 20.59 -9.77 15.78
CA ILE A 207 19.64 -8.93 15.03
C ILE A 207 20.12 -8.61 13.63
N TRP A 208 21.41 -8.28 13.47
CA TRP A 208 22.01 -8.03 12.16
C TRP A 208 22.10 -9.31 11.29
N THR A 209 22.05 -10.46 11.90
CA THR A 209 21.97 -11.77 11.23
C THR A 209 20.54 -12.30 11.13
N LEU A 210 19.55 -11.63 11.74
CA LEU A 210 18.14 -11.81 11.34
C LEU A 210 18.01 -11.38 9.87
N PRO A 211 17.36 -12.10 9.08
CA PRO A 211 17.70 -12.76 7.84
C PRO A 211 18.05 -11.94 6.63
N LEU A 212 18.30 -10.65 6.69
CA LEU A 212 18.52 -9.87 5.46
C LEU A 212 19.96 -9.49 5.16
N THR A 213 20.84 -9.41 6.14
CA THR A 213 22.22 -8.90 5.93
C THR A 213 23.31 -9.94 5.94
N GLY A 214 23.05 -11.15 6.35
CA GLY A 214 24.00 -12.25 6.41
C GLY A 214 23.38 -13.59 6.12
N TYR A 215 22.09 -13.59 5.86
CA TYR A 215 21.33 -14.78 5.56
C TYR A 215 21.70 -15.24 4.15
N PRO A 216 22.16 -16.47 3.97
CA PRO A 216 22.22 -17.04 2.64
C PRO A 216 20.76 -17.12 2.17
N LEU A 217 20.34 -16.13 1.38
CA LEU A 217 18.99 -16.02 0.79
C LEU A 217 18.53 -17.33 0.14
N PHE A 218 19.46 -18.25 -0.08
CA PHE A 218 19.26 -19.53 -0.73
C PHE A 218 19.41 -20.73 0.21
N GLU A 219 19.71 -20.57 1.49
CA GLU A 219 19.59 -21.69 2.43
C GLU A 219 18.13 -22.00 2.72
N LEU A 220 17.81 -23.26 2.70
CA LEU A 220 16.48 -23.78 3.00
C LEU A 220 16.43 -24.34 4.41
N PRO A 221 15.38 -24.04 5.14
CA PRO A 221 14.35 -22.98 4.99
C PRO A 221 14.88 -21.64 5.48
N PRO A 222 14.12 -20.56 5.40
CA PRO A 222 14.41 -19.38 6.17
C PRO A 222 14.45 -19.78 7.64
N THR A 223 15.59 -20.25 8.11
CA THR A 223 15.77 -20.55 9.52
C THR A 223 15.77 -19.22 10.22
N VAL A 224 14.86 -19.03 11.16
CA VAL A 224 14.98 -17.96 12.13
C VAL A 224 16.29 -18.20 12.87
N PRO A 225 17.36 -17.40 12.63
CA PRO A 225 18.61 -17.60 13.33
C PRO A 225 18.35 -17.30 14.79
N ASP A 226 18.72 -18.21 15.68
CA ASP A 226 18.51 -18.05 17.10
C ASP A 226 17.03 -17.76 17.49
N ALA A 227 16.21 -18.81 17.51
CA ALA A 227 14.79 -18.73 17.89
C ALA A 227 14.60 -18.10 19.28
N ASP A 228 15.52 -18.31 20.23
CA ASP A 228 15.44 -17.74 21.56
C ASP A 228 15.60 -16.21 21.54
N LEU A 229 16.53 -15.71 20.74
CA LEU A 229 16.73 -14.27 20.58
C LEU A 229 15.54 -13.62 19.84
N THR A 230 15.03 -14.25 18.79
CA THR A 230 13.86 -13.77 18.05
C THR A 230 12.63 -13.78 18.96
N HIS A 231 12.42 -14.82 19.76
CA HIS A 231 11.34 -14.89 20.71
C HIS A 231 11.40 -13.77 21.78
N SER A 232 12.59 -13.38 22.20
CA SER A 232 12.76 -12.29 23.18
C SER A 232 12.59 -10.89 22.58
N LEU A 233 12.93 -10.69 21.31
CA LEU A 233 12.96 -9.36 20.66
C LEU A 233 11.77 -9.09 19.76
N ALA A 234 11.24 -10.11 19.08
CA ALA A 234 10.17 -10.02 18.12
C ALA A 234 9.28 -11.28 18.14
N PRO A 235 8.62 -11.60 19.27
CA PRO A 235 7.79 -12.80 19.40
C PRO A 235 6.70 -12.86 18.33
N TYR A 236 6.16 -11.72 17.95
CA TYR A 236 5.13 -11.61 16.91
C TYR A 236 5.58 -12.16 15.55
N PHE A 237 6.88 -12.12 15.22
CA PHE A 237 7.39 -12.66 13.97
C PHE A 237 7.23 -14.20 13.92
N LEU A 238 7.49 -14.86 15.03
CA LEU A 238 7.30 -16.32 15.17
C LEU A 238 5.80 -16.68 15.17
N ASP A 239 4.98 -15.87 15.86
CA ASP A 239 3.53 -16.05 15.85
C ASP A 239 2.96 -15.88 14.44
N TRP A 240 3.44 -14.91 13.67
CA TRP A 240 3.02 -14.71 12.28
C TRP A 240 3.35 -15.93 11.40
N LEU A 241 4.52 -16.52 11.57
CA LEU A 241 4.89 -17.75 10.85
C LEU A 241 4.07 -18.97 11.31
N ALA A 242 3.64 -19.00 12.58
CA ALA A 242 2.79 -20.06 13.12
C ALA A 242 1.31 -19.95 12.69
N HIS A 243 0.90 -18.79 12.16
CA HIS A 243 -0.47 -18.50 11.68
C HIS A 243 -0.51 -18.17 10.18
N PRO A 244 -0.12 -19.14 9.29
CA PRO A 244 -0.06 -18.88 7.84
C PRO A 244 -1.44 -18.76 7.18
N SER A 245 -2.51 -19.19 7.85
CA SER A 245 -3.90 -19.03 7.40
C SER A 245 -4.57 -17.85 8.10
N TYR A 246 -5.59 -17.27 7.43
CA TYR A 246 -6.41 -16.19 8.02
C TYR A 246 -7.36 -16.77 9.07
N ASP A 247 -6.85 -16.96 10.28
CA ASP A 247 -7.56 -17.52 11.43
C ASP A 247 -7.96 -16.46 12.46
N GLU A 248 -8.48 -16.88 13.62
CA GLU A 248 -8.93 -15.99 14.69
C GLU A 248 -7.81 -15.11 15.26
N TYR A 249 -6.54 -15.54 15.13
CA TYR A 249 -5.39 -14.71 15.53
C TYR A 249 -5.36 -13.39 14.74
N TRP A 250 -5.66 -13.42 13.43
CA TRP A 250 -5.65 -12.24 12.56
C TRP A 250 -6.95 -11.45 12.62
N LYS A 251 -8.11 -12.14 12.68
CA LYS A 251 -9.44 -11.51 12.62
C LYS A 251 -9.65 -10.47 13.72
N GLN A 252 -9.11 -10.70 14.91
CA GLN A 252 -9.26 -9.78 16.04
C GLN A 252 -8.69 -8.37 15.80
N TRP A 253 -7.76 -8.22 14.85
CA TRP A 253 -7.14 -6.92 14.51
C TRP A 253 -7.47 -6.46 13.09
N SER A 254 -8.10 -7.29 12.27
CA SER A 254 -8.42 -6.96 10.89
C SER A 254 -9.40 -5.81 10.81
N ILE A 255 -9.00 -4.73 10.15
CA ILE A 255 -9.89 -3.57 9.92
C ILE A 255 -11.07 -3.96 9.04
N GLU A 256 -10.90 -4.93 8.12
CA GLU A 256 -11.95 -5.38 7.21
C GLU A 256 -13.15 -6.01 7.94
N GLU A 257 -12.92 -6.64 9.09
CA GLU A 257 -13.97 -7.19 9.94
C GLU A 257 -14.74 -6.09 10.71
N HIS A 258 -14.14 -4.88 10.85
CA HIS A 258 -14.58 -3.82 11.73
C HIS A 258 -14.94 -2.50 11.03
N TYR A 259 -15.13 -2.48 9.71
CA TYR A 259 -15.48 -1.23 9.01
C TYR A 259 -16.76 -0.57 9.56
N PHE A 260 -17.72 -1.35 10.03
CA PHE A 260 -18.96 -0.83 10.65
C PHE A 260 -18.69 -0.03 11.93
N ASP A 261 -17.56 -0.28 12.57
CA ASP A 261 -17.17 0.40 13.80
C ASP A 261 -16.54 1.77 13.55
N ILE A 262 -16.09 2.06 12.34
CA ILE A 262 -15.54 3.37 11.96
C ILE A 262 -16.66 4.37 11.72
N LYS A 263 -16.66 5.49 12.48
CA LYS A 263 -17.75 6.49 12.48
C LYS A 263 -17.32 7.88 12.00
N VAL A 264 -16.06 8.06 11.65
CA VAL A 264 -15.48 9.37 11.29
C VAL A 264 -15.12 9.45 9.81
N PRO A 265 -15.09 10.66 9.22
CA PRO A 265 -14.58 10.87 7.87
C PRO A 265 -13.09 10.52 7.79
N MET A 266 -12.64 10.08 6.60
CA MET A 266 -11.28 9.64 6.36
C MET A 266 -10.76 10.14 5.03
N LEU A 267 -9.52 10.64 5.03
CA LEU A 267 -8.71 10.77 3.82
C LEU A 267 -7.75 9.58 3.74
N THR A 268 -8.01 8.67 2.83
CA THR A 268 -7.08 7.59 2.51
C THR A 268 -6.05 8.10 1.50
N VAL A 269 -4.77 8.01 1.84
CA VAL A 269 -3.69 8.27 0.89
C VAL A 269 -3.02 6.94 0.54
N ALA A 270 -2.93 6.64 -0.75
CA ALA A 270 -2.29 5.44 -1.28
C ALA A 270 -1.23 5.83 -2.32
N ALA A 271 -0.41 4.87 -2.72
CA ALA A 271 0.59 5.07 -3.76
C ALA A 271 0.68 3.83 -4.67
N TRP A 272 0.86 4.04 -5.99
CA TRP A 272 0.78 2.94 -6.98
C TRP A 272 1.83 1.85 -6.78
N TYR A 273 3.00 2.20 -6.25
CA TYR A 273 4.09 1.26 -5.96
C TYR A 273 4.27 1.02 -4.46
N ASP A 274 3.21 1.21 -3.67
CA ASP A 274 3.24 0.93 -2.24
C ASP A 274 2.85 -0.50 -1.92
N ILE A 275 3.53 -1.10 -0.95
CA ILE A 275 3.29 -2.47 -0.48
C ILE A 275 1.89 -2.64 0.15
N PHE A 276 1.24 -1.55 0.58
CA PHE A 276 -0.11 -1.58 1.16
C PHE A 276 -1.17 -0.96 0.24
N LEU A 277 -0.88 -0.80 -1.04
CA LEU A 277 -1.84 -0.26 -2.01
C LEU A 277 -3.19 -0.98 -1.95
N GLY A 278 -3.18 -2.31 -2.00
CA GLY A 278 -4.40 -3.13 -1.94
C GLY A 278 -5.22 -2.85 -0.69
N GLY A 279 -4.56 -2.82 0.49
CA GLY A 279 -5.21 -2.52 1.77
C GLY A 279 -5.75 -1.10 1.86
N SER A 280 -4.98 -0.10 1.41
CA SER A 280 -5.41 1.29 1.39
C SER A 280 -6.68 1.49 0.54
N LEU A 281 -6.73 0.89 -0.65
CA LEU A 281 -7.91 0.97 -1.52
C LEU A 281 -9.12 0.21 -0.91
N ARG A 282 -8.88 -0.95 -0.28
CA ARG A 282 -9.92 -1.71 0.44
C ARG A 282 -10.47 -0.91 1.62
N ASN A 283 -9.63 -0.17 2.37
CA ASN A 283 -10.08 0.71 3.45
C ASN A 283 -11.03 1.80 2.94
N TYR A 284 -10.67 2.50 1.85
CA TYR A 284 -11.55 3.51 1.25
C TYR A 284 -12.91 2.93 0.86
N VAL A 285 -12.92 1.83 0.08
CA VAL A 285 -14.14 1.19 -0.38
C VAL A 285 -14.95 0.62 0.78
N GLY A 286 -14.29 -0.06 1.73
CA GLY A 286 -14.91 -0.72 2.87
C GLY A 286 -15.62 0.27 3.79
N VAL A 287 -14.96 1.37 4.18
CA VAL A 287 -15.59 2.39 5.04
C VAL A 287 -16.68 3.15 4.29
N LYS A 288 -16.49 3.45 3.01
CA LYS A 288 -17.55 4.07 2.18
C LYS A 288 -18.82 3.24 2.14
N LEU A 289 -18.71 1.93 2.00
CA LEU A 289 -19.86 1.04 1.89
C LEU A 289 -20.44 0.60 3.24
N ARG A 290 -19.59 0.37 4.24
CA ARG A 290 -19.93 -0.28 5.51
C ARG A 290 -19.70 0.56 6.75
N GLY A 291 -19.14 1.78 6.62
CA GLY A 291 -18.86 2.66 7.76
C GLY A 291 -20.08 2.91 8.65
N GLY A 292 -19.88 2.99 9.98
CA GLY A 292 -20.91 3.00 11.00
C GLY A 292 -21.72 4.29 11.16
N SER A 293 -21.42 5.31 10.34
CA SER A 293 -22.14 6.58 10.33
C SER A 293 -22.25 7.17 8.93
N ASP A 294 -23.17 8.13 8.74
CA ASP A 294 -23.24 8.89 7.50
C ASP A 294 -21.99 9.75 7.28
N ALA A 295 -21.39 10.28 8.34
CA ALA A 295 -20.15 11.02 8.28
C ALA A 295 -19.01 10.13 7.76
N ALA A 296 -18.90 8.90 8.25
CA ALA A 296 -17.93 7.94 7.76
C ALA A 296 -18.15 7.61 6.28
N ARG A 297 -19.35 7.20 5.91
CA ARG A 297 -19.64 6.76 4.53
C ARG A 297 -19.51 7.87 3.49
N ARG A 298 -19.97 9.07 3.78
CA ARG A 298 -19.99 10.21 2.84
C ARG A 298 -18.74 11.08 2.91
N GLY A 299 -18.03 11.03 4.04
CA GLY A 299 -16.81 11.81 4.29
C GLY A 299 -15.54 11.14 3.81
N GLN A 300 -15.62 10.09 2.98
CA GLN A 300 -14.46 9.43 2.43
C GLN A 300 -13.81 10.26 1.32
N ARG A 301 -12.48 10.35 1.37
CA ARG A 301 -11.63 10.90 0.31
C ARG A 301 -10.52 9.90 0.00
N LEU A 302 -10.13 9.83 -1.26
CA LEU A 302 -9.02 8.99 -1.73
C LEU A 302 -8.05 9.82 -2.55
N LEU A 303 -6.79 9.78 -2.18
CA LEU A 303 -5.68 10.32 -2.96
C LEU A 303 -4.73 9.16 -3.31
N VAL A 304 -4.46 8.93 -4.60
CA VAL A 304 -3.47 7.93 -5.02
C VAL A 304 -2.32 8.62 -5.75
N THR A 305 -1.16 8.59 -5.12
CA THR A 305 0.09 9.18 -5.62
C THR A 305 0.87 8.17 -6.46
N ILE A 306 1.97 8.63 -7.06
CA ILE A 306 2.88 7.73 -7.76
C ILE A 306 3.88 7.01 -6.84
N GLY A 307 4.03 7.43 -5.61
CA GLY A 307 5.08 6.96 -4.71
C GLY A 307 5.13 5.46 -4.43
N GLY A 308 6.12 5.09 -3.66
CA GLY A 308 6.24 3.82 -2.95
C GLY A 308 6.15 4.06 -1.45
N HIS A 309 6.53 3.06 -0.64
CA HIS A 309 6.40 3.17 0.83
C HIS A 309 7.26 4.27 1.48
N ALA A 310 8.35 4.66 0.85
CA ALA A 310 9.28 5.68 1.38
C ALA A 310 9.03 7.10 0.84
N GLY A 311 7.84 7.41 0.37
CA GLY A 311 7.51 8.78 -0.04
C GLY A 311 6.95 8.92 -1.46
N SER A 312 6.58 10.16 -1.79
CA SER A 312 5.78 10.52 -2.97
C SER A 312 6.53 11.49 -3.90
N GLY A 313 7.81 11.25 -4.14
CA GLY A 313 8.57 12.04 -5.11
C GLY A 313 8.26 11.66 -6.56
N ARG A 314 8.52 12.57 -7.50
CA ARG A 314 8.26 12.36 -8.95
C ARG A 314 9.08 11.24 -9.58
N LYS A 315 10.22 10.90 -9.01
CA LYS A 315 11.09 9.82 -9.47
C LYS A 315 11.02 8.64 -8.52
N ILE A 316 10.57 7.50 -9.04
CA ILE A 316 10.56 6.23 -8.33
C ILE A 316 11.10 5.14 -9.25
N GLY A 317 11.92 4.23 -8.71
CA GLY A 317 12.57 3.23 -9.53
C GLY A 317 13.40 3.85 -10.66
N ASP A 318 13.19 3.38 -11.87
CA ASP A 318 13.89 3.83 -13.08
C ASP A 318 13.13 4.93 -13.84
N VAL A 319 11.93 5.35 -13.39
CA VAL A 319 11.06 6.29 -14.11
C VAL A 319 10.95 7.63 -13.39
N ASP A 320 11.07 8.73 -14.14
CA ASP A 320 10.72 10.08 -13.73
C ASP A 320 9.35 10.46 -14.35
N PHE A 321 8.33 10.60 -13.50
CA PHE A 321 6.97 10.90 -13.93
C PHE A 321 6.71 12.41 -14.11
N GLY A 322 7.75 13.22 -13.99
CA GLY A 322 7.70 14.66 -14.20
C GLY A 322 7.27 15.46 -12.96
N PRO A 323 7.43 16.79 -13.01
CA PRO A 323 7.24 17.67 -11.84
C PRO A 323 5.80 17.70 -11.32
N SER A 324 4.81 17.36 -12.14
CA SER A 324 3.41 17.29 -11.69
C SER A 324 3.15 16.13 -10.72
N ALA A 325 4.04 15.14 -10.69
CA ALA A 325 3.92 13.98 -9.79
C ALA A 325 4.41 14.26 -8.37
N ASP A 326 5.13 15.35 -8.15
CA ASP A 326 5.60 15.72 -6.82
C ASP A 326 4.40 15.96 -5.88
N SER A 327 4.48 15.38 -4.69
CA SER A 327 3.51 15.50 -3.62
C SER A 327 4.24 15.60 -2.28
N ASN A 328 3.71 16.40 -1.37
CA ASN A 328 4.25 16.55 -0.02
C ASN A 328 3.20 16.04 0.98
N GLU A 329 3.58 15.07 1.79
CA GLU A 329 2.69 14.40 2.75
C GLU A 329 2.17 15.37 3.82
N ASP A 330 3.05 16.21 4.37
CA ASP A 330 2.66 17.23 5.36
C ASP A 330 1.59 18.19 4.81
N ASP A 331 1.75 18.61 3.54
CA ASP A 331 0.77 19.50 2.88
C ASP A 331 -0.57 18.80 2.69
N VAL A 332 -0.57 17.51 2.37
CA VAL A 332 -1.79 16.71 2.24
C VAL A 332 -2.50 16.60 3.58
N ILE A 333 -1.78 16.26 4.66
CA ILE A 333 -2.33 16.17 6.02
C ILE A 333 -2.92 17.52 6.45
N LEU A 334 -2.17 18.62 6.32
CA LEU A 334 -2.63 19.94 6.71
C LEU A 334 -3.84 20.38 5.89
N SER A 335 -3.84 20.15 4.58
CA SER A 335 -4.98 20.46 3.71
C SER A 335 -6.24 19.70 4.11
N TRP A 336 -6.11 18.43 4.53
CA TRP A 336 -7.23 17.64 5.03
C TRP A 336 -7.82 18.24 6.29
N TYR A 337 -7.00 18.56 7.28
CA TYR A 337 -7.48 19.09 8.55
C TYR A 337 -7.90 20.56 8.46
N ASP A 338 -7.31 21.36 7.58
CA ASP A 338 -7.80 22.70 7.28
C ASP A 338 -9.19 22.65 6.64
N HIS A 339 -9.45 21.67 5.75
CA HIS A 339 -10.78 21.45 5.21
C HIS A 339 -11.76 20.98 6.31
N LEU A 340 -11.38 19.97 7.09
CA LEU A 340 -12.26 19.33 8.08
C LEU A 340 -12.55 20.21 9.30
N PHE A 341 -11.53 20.91 9.84
CA PHE A 341 -11.63 21.64 11.10
C PHE A 341 -11.79 23.15 10.94
N LYS A 342 -11.31 23.71 9.84
CA LYS A 342 -11.34 25.16 9.60
C LYS A 342 -12.25 25.57 8.43
N ASN A 343 -12.91 24.60 7.78
CA ASN A 343 -13.74 24.80 6.59
C ASN A 343 -13.00 25.51 5.44
N ALA A 344 -11.70 25.27 5.32
CA ALA A 344 -10.90 25.86 4.26
C ALA A 344 -11.35 25.35 2.88
N ALA A 345 -11.51 26.27 1.93
CA ALA A 345 -11.77 25.96 0.54
C ALA A 345 -10.45 25.50 -0.12
N ASN A 346 -10.32 24.19 -0.36
CA ASN A 346 -9.17 23.58 -1.01
C ASN A 346 -9.60 22.41 -1.90
N GLU A 347 -8.65 21.74 -2.53
CA GLU A 347 -8.90 20.59 -3.43
C GLU A 347 -9.66 19.43 -2.78
N LEU A 348 -9.55 19.24 -1.46
CA LEU A 348 -10.26 18.18 -0.72
C LEU A 348 -11.75 18.50 -0.51
N GLY A 349 -12.16 19.75 -0.70
CA GLY A 349 -13.56 20.16 -0.80
C GLY A 349 -14.19 19.89 -2.17
N ASN A 350 -13.43 19.34 -3.14
CA ASN A 350 -13.94 18.99 -4.46
C ASN A 350 -15.13 18.01 -4.33
N PRO A 351 -16.22 18.17 -5.09
CA PRO A 351 -17.34 17.22 -5.09
C PRO A 351 -16.92 15.82 -5.53
N LYS A 352 -15.87 15.67 -6.33
CA LYS A 352 -15.29 14.38 -6.69
C LYS A 352 -14.35 13.90 -5.58
N PRO A 353 -14.70 12.79 -4.90
CA PRO A 353 -13.98 12.38 -3.69
C PRO A 353 -12.65 11.66 -3.96
N VAL A 354 -12.37 11.30 -5.20
CA VAL A 354 -11.19 10.53 -5.57
C VAL A 354 -10.28 11.38 -6.44
N ARG A 355 -8.99 11.42 -6.11
CA ARG A 355 -7.94 12.04 -6.91
C ARG A 355 -6.82 11.05 -7.13
N ILE A 356 -6.53 10.74 -8.38
CA ILE A 356 -5.50 9.77 -8.76
C ILE A 356 -4.49 10.38 -9.71
N PHE A 357 -3.25 9.92 -9.62
CA PHE A 357 -2.24 10.20 -10.64
C PHE A 357 -2.30 9.12 -11.71
N VAL A 358 -2.53 9.51 -12.97
CA VAL A 358 -2.58 8.59 -14.12
C VAL A 358 -1.19 8.51 -14.73
N MET A 359 -0.50 7.40 -14.51
CA MET A 359 0.82 7.11 -15.09
C MET A 359 0.73 7.01 -16.61
N GLY A 360 1.82 7.22 -17.34
CA GLY A 360 1.83 7.26 -18.79
C GLY A 360 1.23 8.56 -19.37
N ALA A 361 0.10 9.05 -18.84
CA ALA A 361 -0.39 10.41 -19.06
C ALA A 361 0.36 11.43 -18.20
N ASN A 362 0.84 11.00 -17.06
CA ASN A 362 1.55 11.80 -16.05
C ASN A 362 0.74 13.03 -15.59
N GLN A 363 -0.52 12.80 -15.25
CA GLN A 363 -1.48 13.84 -14.88
C GLN A 363 -2.34 13.42 -13.69
N TRP A 364 -2.66 14.39 -12.83
CA TRP A 364 -3.70 14.24 -11.81
C TRP A 364 -5.08 14.30 -12.43
N ARG A 365 -5.98 13.47 -11.91
CA ARG A 365 -7.37 13.44 -12.32
C ARG A 365 -8.31 13.23 -11.15
N ASN A 366 -9.37 14.03 -11.09
CA ASN A 366 -10.44 13.89 -10.10
C ASN A 366 -11.54 12.99 -10.65
N GLU A 367 -11.98 12.01 -9.85
CA GLU A 367 -12.92 10.96 -10.21
C GLU A 367 -14.12 10.94 -9.27
N ASP A 368 -15.25 10.46 -9.79
CA ASP A 368 -16.50 10.40 -9.04
C ASP A 368 -16.51 9.28 -8.00
N ASP A 369 -15.72 8.22 -8.23
CA ASP A 369 -15.63 7.06 -7.33
C ASP A 369 -14.41 6.19 -7.62
N TRP A 370 -14.14 5.25 -6.70
CA TRP A 370 -13.20 4.13 -6.86
C TRP A 370 -13.87 2.80 -6.45
N PRO A 371 -13.74 1.70 -7.26
CA PRO A 371 -13.21 1.69 -8.64
C PRO A 371 -14.01 2.60 -9.57
N LEU A 372 -13.41 3.02 -10.69
CA LEU A 372 -14.04 3.97 -11.62
C LEU A 372 -15.33 3.36 -12.23
N PRO A 373 -16.52 3.97 -12.03
CA PRO A 373 -17.78 3.42 -12.56
C PRO A 373 -17.82 3.29 -14.09
N ARG A 374 -17.02 4.10 -14.81
CA ARG A 374 -16.95 4.08 -16.28
C ARG A 374 -15.96 3.06 -16.84
N ALA A 375 -15.09 2.49 -16.01
CA ALA A 375 -14.18 1.43 -16.46
C ALA A 375 -14.96 0.16 -16.81
N ARG A 376 -14.58 -0.48 -17.89
CA ARG A 376 -15.19 -1.73 -18.36
C ARG A 376 -14.20 -2.87 -18.17
N GLN A 377 -14.65 -3.97 -17.57
CA GLN A 377 -13.82 -5.16 -17.43
C GLN A 377 -13.72 -5.86 -18.79
N GLU A 378 -12.51 -5.88 -19.35
CA GLU A 378 -12.21 -6.56 -20.60
C GLU A 378 -11.24 -7.70 -20.39
N ARG A 379 -11.44 -8.81 -21.13
CA ARG A 379 -10.59 -10.00 -21.05
C ARG A 379 -9.59 -10.00 -22.19
N TYR A 380 -8.33 -10.15 -21.84
CA TYR A 380 -7.25 -10.42 -22.77
C TYR A 380 -6.79 -11.86 -22.54
N PHE A 381 -7.17 -12.74 -23.45
CA PHE A 381 -6.84 -14.17 -23.37
C PHE A 381 -5.38 -14.43 -23.71
N LEU A 382 -4.82 -15.45 -23.05
CA LEU A 382 -3.50 -15.95 -23.32
C LEU A 382 -3.55 -16.86 -24.57
N HIS A 383 -2.51 -16.76 -25.41
CA HIS A 383 -2.35 -17.59 -26.61
C HIS A 383 -0.88 -17.94 -26.80
N SER A 384 -0.59 -19.18 -27.19
CA SER A 384 0.73 -19.61 -27.65
C SER A 384 0.61 -20.95 -28.40
N ALA A 385 1.70 -21.40 -29.00
CA ALA A 385 1.85 -22.77 -29.52
C ALA A 385 2.62 -23.67 -28.53
N GLY A 386 2.56 -23.36 -27.22
CA GLY A 386 3.25 -24.08 -26.15
C GLY A 386 4.70 -23.64 -25.95
N LYS A 387 5.04 -22.40 -26.30
CA LYS A 387 6.41 -21.84 -26.24
C LYS A 387 6.46 -20.41 -25.73
N ALA A 388 5.57 -20.03 -24.81
CA ALA A 388 5.56 -18.69 -24.22
C ALA A 388 6.73 -18.44 -23.23
N ASN A 389 7.64 -19.39 -23.05
CA ASN A 389 8.79 -19.26 -22.16
C ASN A 389 9.73 -18.14 -22.62
N SER A 390 9.98 -17.22 -21.69
CA SER A 390 10.78 -16.01 -21.87
C SER A 390 10.22 -14.98 -22.86
N MET A 391 10.81 -13.79 -22.86
CA MET A 391 10.48 -12.70 -23.82
C MET A 391 10.72 -13.04 -25.29
N SER A 392 11.43 -14.13 -25.58
CA SER A 392 11.70 -14.62 -26.92
C SER A 392 10.70 -15.71 -27.37
N GLY A 393 9.74 -16.05 -26.52
CA GLY A 393 8.69 -17.04 -26.78
C GLY A 393 7.61 -16.51 -27.75
N ASP A 394 6.58 -17.35 -27.95
CA ASP A 394 5.46 -17.07 -28.86
C ASP A 394 4.18 -16.58 -28.17
N GLY A 395 4.26 -16.28 -26.87
CA GLY A 395 3.11 -15.87 -26.07
C GLY A 395 2.50 -14.54 -26.51
N THR A 396 1.20 -14.55 -26.77
CA THR A 396 0.44 -13.35 -27.14
C THR A 396 -0.80 -13.14 -26.29
N LEU A 397 -1.23 -11.89 -26.18
CA LEU A 397 -2.46 -11.46 -25.50
C LEU A 397 -3.43 -10.85 -26.53
N SER A 398 -4.68 -11.30 -26.51
CA SER A 398 -5.73 -10.70 -27.36
C SER A 398 -7.13 -10.83 -26.75
N ALA A 399 -8.06 -10.02 -27.24
CA ALA A 399 -9.47 -10.13 -26.88
C ALA A 399 -10.19 -11.33 -27.55
N ALA A 400 -9.56 -12.00 -28.52
CA ALA A 400 -10.14 -13.17 -29.18
C ALA A 400 -10.11 -14.37 -28.22
N ALA A 401 -11.23 -15.07 -28.09
CA ALA A 401 -11.27 -16.28 -27.29
C ALA A 401 -10.38 -17.39 -27.89
N PRO A 402 -9.64 -18.14 -27.06
CA PRO A 402 -8.76 -19.22 -27.54
C PRO A 402 -9.54 -20.38 -28.14
N ARG A 403 -8.86 -21.15 -28.96
CA ARG A 403 -9.38 -22.38 -29.58
C ARG A 403 -8.61 -23.60 -29.02
N ALA A 404 -8.32 -24.58 -29.84
CA ALA A 404 -7.46 -25.70 -29.49
C ALA A 404 -6.00 -25.21 -29.57
N GLU A 405 -5.40 -24.95 -28.43
CA GLU A 405 -4.02 -24.47 -28.28
C GLU A 405 -3.26 -25.42 -27.34
N SER A 406 -1.95 -25.52 -27.53
CA SER A 406 -1.09 -26.33 -26.65
C SER A 406 -0.76 -25.55 -25.40
N PRO A 407 -0.83 -26.15 -24.21
CA PRO A 407 -0.49 -25.44 -22.97
C PRO A 407 1.00 -25.11 -22.89
N ASP A 408 1.34 -24.10 -22.14
CA ASP A 408 2.72 -23.75 -21.81
C ASP A 408 3.18 -24.45 -20.53
N HIS A 409 4.44 -24.87 -20.52
CA HIS A 409 5.06 -25.57 -19.40
C HIS A 409 6.35 -24.89 -18.97
N TYR A 410 6.59 -24.84 -17.68
CA TYR A 410 7.88 -24.43 -17.12
C TYR A 410 8.23 -25.23 -15.86
N VAL A 411 9.50 -25.27 -15.54
CA VAL A 411 9.98 -25.93 -14.32
C VAL A 411 10.31 -24.85 -13.30
N TYR A 412 9.61 -24.86 -12.19
CA TYR A 412 9.96 -24.04 -11.02
C TYR A 412 10.88 -24.84 -10.10
N ASP A 413 12.08 -24.30 -9.87
CA ASP A 413 13.05 -24.81 -8.91
C ASP A 413 13.20 -23.82 -7.75
N PRO A 414 12.78 -24.18 -6.52
CA PRO A 414 12.94 -23.32 -5.34
C PRO A 414 14.39 -22.95 -5.01
N ALA A 415 15.37 -23.69 -5.51
CA ALA A 415 16.78 -23.34 -5.36
C ALA A 415 17.26 -22.25 -6.33
N ASN A 416 16.48 -21.96 -7.39
CA ASN A 416 16.76 -20.92 -8.37
C ASN A 416 15.50 -20.10 -8.71
N PRO A 417 14.90 -19.40 -7.73
CA PRO A 417 13.64 -18.67 -7.95
C PRO A 417 13.79 -17.50 -8.89
N ALA A 418 12.70 -17.10 -9.56
CA ALA A 418 12.65 -15.85 -10.30
C ALA A 418 12.86 -14.66 -9.35
N PRO A 419 13.81 -13.75 -9.66
CA PRO A 419 14.17 -12.67 -8.76
C PRO A 419 13.13 -11.55 -8.78
N THR A 420 12.98 -10.87 -7.65
CA THR A 420 12.26 -9.60 -7.57
C THR A 420 13.04 -8.50 -8.29
N ALA A 421 12.36 -7.75 -9.15
CA ALA A 421 12.89 -6.55 -9.80
C ALA A 421 11.89 -5.40 -9.65
N GLY A 422 12.11 -4.53 -8.67
CA GLY A 422 11.19 -3.44 -8.36
C GLY A 422 9.83 -3.91 -7.83
N GLY A 423 8.79 -3.13 -8.10
CA GLY A 423 7.44 -3.39 -7.60
C GLY A 423 7.16 -2.73 -6.25
N PRO A 424 6.10 -3.16 -5.55
CA PRO A 424 5.73 -2.61 -4.25
C PRO A 424 6.59 -3.25 -3.14
N LEU A 425 7.66 -2.57 -2.77
CA LEU A 425 8.64 -3.00 -1.78
C LEU A 425 8.75 -2.00 -0.63
N CYS A 426 9.13 -2.48 0.55
CA CYS A 426 9.36 -1.69 1.76
C CYS A 426 10.59 -2.13 2.53
N CYS A 427 11.09 -1.17 3.23
CA CYS A 427 11.84 -1.16 4.50
C CYS A 427 13.33 -1.44 4.42
N ASP A 428 13.88 -2.09 3.41
CA ASP A 428 15.31 -2.04 3.08
C ASP A 428 15.49 -1.64 1.61
N PHE A 429 15.78 -0.36 1.39
CA PHE A 429 15.97 0.22 0.05
C PHE A 429 17.42 0.18 -0.42
N SER A 430 18.32 -0.33 0.41
CA SER A 430 19.75 -0.43 0.05
C SER A 430 20.03 -1.59 -0.90
N HIS A 431 19.19 -2.63 -0.86
CA HIS A 431 19.34 -3.84 -1.67
C HIS A 431 18.26 -3.97 -2.74
N LEU A 432 16.99 -3.71 -2.40
CA LEU A 432 15.86 -3.77 -3.32
C LEU A 432 15.01 -2.50 -3.20
N GLY A 433 15.05 -1.66 -4.22
CA GLY A 433 14.26 -0.43 -4.27
C GLY A 433 12.86 -0.67 -4.87
N PRO A 434 11.83 0.04 -4.34
CA PRO A 434 10.49 0.00 -4.90
C PRO A 434 10.40 0.70 -6.25
N GLY A 435 9.27 0.50 -6.91
CA GLY A 435 8.90 1.24 -8.12
C GLY A 435 9.11 0.47 -9.41
N PRO A 436 8.92 1.16 -10.55
CA PRO A 436 9.13 0.56 -11.86
C PRO A 436 10.60 0.24 -12.11
N ARG A 437 10.85 -0.99 -12.55
CA ARG A 437 12.16 -1.48 -12.99
C ARG A 437 12.03 -2.21 -14.30
N ASP A 438 13.12 -2.28 -15.04
CA ASP A 438 13.19 -3.03 -16.30
C ASP A 438 13.11 -4.53 -16.05
N GLN A 439 12.03 -5.17 -16.51
CA GLN A 439 11.77 -6.59 -16.31
C GLN A 439 12.52 -7.51 -17.29
N ARG A 440 13.21 -7.00 -18.29
CA ARG A 440 13.87 -7.82 -19.34
C ARG A 440 14.81 -8.89 -18.78
N SER A 441 15.47 -8.65 -17.65
CA SER A 441 16.33 -9.65 -17.01
C SER A 441 15.54 -10.81 -16.40
N VAL A 442 14.35 -10.55 -15.88
CA VAL A 442 13.41 -11.55 -15.38
C VAL A 442 12.76 -12.29 -16.55
N GLU A 443 12.29 -11.56 -17.53
CA GLU A 443 11.64 -12.07 -18.74
C GLU A 443 12.58 -12.93 -19.64
N ALA A 444 13.89 -12.85 -19.47
CA ALA A 444 14.85 -13.70 -20.18
C ALA A 444 14.90 -15.14 -19.64
N ARG A 445 14.31 -15.41 -18.48
CA ARG A 445 14.30 -16.73 -17.84
C ARG A 445 13.33 -17.68 -18.53
N THR A 446 13.66 -18.98 -18.52
CA THR A 446 12.81 -20.04 -19.11
C THR A 446 11.69 -20.48 -18.20
N ASP A 447 11.72 -20.11 -16.91
CA ASP A 447 10.67 -20.32 -15.90
C ASP A 447 9.74 -19.11 -15.73
N VAL A 448 9.81 -18.15 -16.66
CA VAL A 448 8.90 -17.02 -16.80
C VAL A 448 8.19 -17.11 -18.15
N LEU A 449 6.87 -17.26 -18.14
CA LEU A 449 6.04 -17.19 -19.33
C LEU A 449 5.71 -15.72 -19.61
N VAL A 450 5.80 -15.33 -20.88
CA VAL A 450 5.64 -13.93 -21.31
C VAL A 450 4.61 -13.85 -22.43
N TYR A 451 3.51 -13.13 -22.17
CA TYR A 451 2.44 -12.90 -23.15
C TYR A 451 2.30 -11.41 -23.43
N SER A 452 2.33 -11.01 -24.70
CA SER A 452 2.29 -9.60 -25.11
C SER A 452 1.22 -9.34 -26.15
N THR A 453 0.58 -8.17 -26.07
CA THR A 453 -0.25 -7.69 -27.19
C THR A 453 0.62 -7.37 -28.40
N PRO A 454 0.04 -7.29 -29.61
CA PRO A 454 0.67 -6.52 -30.71
C PRO A 454 0.98 -5.09 -30.25
N VAL A 455 1.83 -4.39 -31.00
CA VAL A 455 2.07 -2.95 -30.78
C VAL A 455 0.74 -2.20 -30.82
N LEU A 456 0.45 -1.44 -29.78
CA LEU A 456 -0.79 -0.68 -29.66
C LEU A 456 -0.88 0.38 -30.77
N SER A 457 -1.98 0.37 -31.52
CA SER A 457 -2.25 1.33 -32.58
C SER A 457 -2.82 2.65 -32.08
N GLN A 458 -3.30 2.67 -30.83
CA GLN A 458 -3.84 3.82 -30.12
C GLN A 458 -3.51 3.71 -28.62
N ASP A 459 -3.68 4.81 -27.90
CA ASP A 459 -3.54 4.82 -26.44
C ASP A 459 -4.61 3.92 -25.80
N LEU A 460 -4.24 3.21 -24.73
CA LEU A 460 -5.10 2.32 -23.96
C LEU A 460 -4.96 2.62 -22.46
N GLU A 461 -6.01 3.11 -21.82
CA GLU A 461 -5.99 3.37 -20.38
C GLU A 461 -6.52 2.17 -19.60
N VAL A 462 -5.71 1.70 -18.63
CA VAL A 462 -6.07 0.71 -17.63
C VAL A 462 -6.08 1.39 -16.27
N THR A 463 -7.26 1.54 -15.65
CA THR A 463 -7.41 2.19 -14.34
C THR A 463 -8.43 1.45 -13.49
N GLY A 464 -7.97 0.78 -12.45
CA GLY A 464 -8.81 0.00 -11.52
C GLY A 464 -8.17 -1.32 -11.11
N PRO A 465 -8.95 -2.22 -10.47
CA PRO A 465 -8.50 -3.53 -10.01
C PRO A 465 -8.27 -4.49 -11.18
N ILE A 466 -7.19 -5.28 -11.09
CA ILE A 466 -6.71 -6.20 -12.13
C ILE A 466 -6.67 -7.62 -11.58
N THR A 467 -7.12 -8.59 -12.38
CA THR A 467 -7.08 -10.00 -12.02
C THR A 467 -6.48 -10.84 -13.14
N ALA A 468 -5.57 -11.74 -12.83
CA ALA A 468 -5.17 -12.81 -13.73
C ALA A 468 -5.96 -14.09 -13.39
N GLU A 469 -6.81 -14.54 -14.30
CA GLU A 469 -7.52 -15.81 -14.20
C GLU A 469 -6.71 -16.88 -14.94
N LEU A 470 -6.15 -17.83 -14.20
CA LEU A 470 -5.31 -18.88 -14.76
C LEU A 470 -5.96 -20.23 -14.57
N PHE A 471 -6.00 -21.04 -15.62
CA PHE A 471 -6.21 -22.47 -15.53
C PHE A 471 -4.84 -23.14 -15.53
N ALA A 472 -4.49 -23.76 -14.41
CA ALA A 472 -3.14 -24.29 -14.23
C ALA A 472 -3.14 -25.63 -13.51
N SER A 473 -2.06 -26.42 -13.71
CA SER A 473 -1.75 -27.60 -12.94
C SER A 473 -0.28 -27.60 -12.53
N SER A 474 0.04 -28.39 -11.51
CA SER A 474 1.40 -28.63 -11.04
C SER A 474 1.66 -30.11 -10.87
N SER A 475 2.89 -30.54 -11.08
CA SER A 475 3.35 -31.89 -10.72
C SER A 475 3.51 -32.08 -9.20
N ALA A 476 3.45 -30.99 -8.44
CA ALA A 476 3.58 -30.98 -6.98
C ALA A 476 2.21 -30.87 -6.28
N VAL A 477 2.18 -31.12 -4.97
CA VAL A 477 0.98 -31.01 -4.13
C VAL A 477 0.69 -29.56 -3.73
N ASP A 478 1.67 -28.66 -3.86
CA ASP A 478 1.55 -27.23 -3.66
C ASP A 478 2.60 -26.50 -4.50
N THR A 479 2.33 -25.28 -4.88
CA THR A 479 3.24 -24.37 -5.59
C THR A 479 2.68 -22.95 -5.50
N ASP A 480 3.40 -21.96 -6.00
CA ASP A 480 2.86 -20.62 -6.15
C ASP A 480 2.68 -20.28 -7.63
N PHE A 481 1.73 -19.37 -7.93
CA PHE A 481 1.64 -18.70 -9.22
C PHE A 481 1.75 -17.20 -9.00
N THR A 482 2.61 -16.54 -9.76
CA THR A 482 2.79 -15.09 -9.78
C THR A 482 2.36 -14.52 -11.13
N ALA A 483 1.88 -13.29 -11.13
CA ALA A 483 1.57 -12.56 -12.34
C ALA A 483 1.99 -11.10 -12.20
N LYS A 484 2.55 -10.50 -13.28
CA LYS A 484 2.91 -9.08 -13.34
C LYS A 484 2.36 -8.45 -14.60
N LEU A 485 1.76 -7.26 -14.45
CA LEU A 485 1.39 -6.41 -15.59
C LEU A 485 2.55 -5.47 -15.90
N VAL A 486 2.93 -5.44 -17.18
CA VAL A 486 4.09 -4.69 -17.68
C VAL A 486 3.69 -3.81 -18.86
N ASP A 487 4.19 -2.57 -18.87
CA ASP A 487 4.13 -1.65 -20.02
C ASP A 487 5.46 -1.71 -20.78
N VAL A 488 5.46 -2.26 -21.98
CA VAL A 488 6.67 -2.37 -22.81
C VAL A 488 6.75 -1.18 -23.76
N TRP A 489 7.78 -0.37 -23.58
CA TRP A 489 8.02 0.85 -24.34
C TRP A 489 8.61 0.55 -25.71
N PRO A 490 8.57 1.51 -26.68
CA PRO A 490 9.09 1.29 -28.03
C PRO A 490 10.60 0.98 -28.08
N ASP A 491 11.39 1.39 -27.08
CA ASP A 491 12.81 1.10 -26.95
C ASP A 491 13.09 -0.25 -26.28
N GLY A 492 12.03 -0.96 -25.87
CA GLY A 492 12.10 -2.25 -25.20
C GLY A 492 12.18 -2.19 -23.67
N PHE A 493 12.22 -1.01 -23.04
CA PHE A 493 12.10 -0.89 -21.60
C PHE A 493 10.79 -1.53 -21.13
N ALA A 494 10.86 -2.50 -20.23
CA ALA A 494 9.72 -3.28 -19.75
C ALA A 494 9.36 -2.85 -18.32
N GLN A 495 8.47 -1.86 -18.22
CA GLN A 495 8.07 -1.25 -16.95
C GLN A 495 7.05 -2.13 -16.23
N ASN A 496 7.38 -2.70 -15.07
CA ASN A 496 6.36 -3.32 -14.21
C ASN A 496 5.41 -2.26 -13.63
N LEU A 497 4.12 -2.56 -13.60
CA LEU A 497 3.06 -1.67 -13.10
C LEU A 497 2.45 -2.17 -11.80
N THR A 498 2.08 -3.43 -11.76
CA THR A 498 1.49 -4.09 -10.60
C THR A 498 1.70 -5.60 -10.71
N GLU A 499 1.59 -6.29 -9.58
CA GLU A 499 1.88 -7.71 -9.50
C GLU A 499 1.08 -8.38 -8.37
N GLY A 500 0.92 -9.70 -8.48
CA GLY A 500 0.26 -10.50 -7.47
C GLY A 500 0.79 -11.93 -7.43
N ILE A 501 0.42 -12.63 -6.37
CA ILE A 501 0.78 -14.02 -6.12
C ILE A 501 -0.41 -14.77 -5.55
N ILE A 502 -0.48 -16.07 -5.79
CA ILE A 502 -1.34 -16.99 -5.07
C ILE A 502 -0.59 -18.28 -4.76
N ARG A 503 -0.57 -18.66 -3.48
CA ARG A 503 -0.15 -19.99 -3.05
C ARG A 503 -1.27 -20.99 -3.30
N ALA A 504 -1.00 -22.03 -4.07
CA ALA A 504 -2.02 -22.89 -4.64
C ALA A 504 -2.94 -23.54 -3.60
N ARG A 505 -2.43 -23.83 -2.39
CA ARG A 505 -3.24 -24.35 -1.29
C ARG A 505 -4.33 -23.40 -0.81
N TYR A 506 -4.17 -22.09 -1.04
CA TYR A 506 -5.13 -21.03 -0.64
C TYR A 506 -6.04 -20.54 -1.79
N ARG A 507 -6.05 -21.24 -2.94
CA ARG A 507 -6.85 -20.84 -4.12
C ARG A 507 -8.36 -20.71 -3.86
N GLU A 508 -8.87 -21.45 -2.89
CA GLU A 508 -10.30 -21.48 -2.56
C GLU A 508 -10.63 -20.69 -1.30
N SER A 509 -9.71 -20.66 -0.33
CA SER A 509 -9.91 -20.00 0.96
C SER A 509 -8.59 -19.66 1.62
N GLN A 510 -8.46 -18.43 2.12
CA GLN A 510 -7.33 -18.02 2.96
C GLN A 510 -7.39 -18.63 4.37
N GLU A 511 -8.56 -19.13 4.80
CA GLU A 511 -8.77 -19.75 6.11
C GLU A 511 -8.49 -21.26 6.10
N LYS A 512 -8.82 -21.91 5.01
CA LYS A 512 -8.83 -23.39 4.90
C LYS A 512 -8.03 -23.85 3.69
N PRO A 513 -6.72 -24.06 3.84
CA PRO A 513 -5.88 -24.50 2.74
C PRO A 513 -6.27 -25.91 2.25
N THR A 514 -6.23 -26.11 0.93
CA THR A 514 -6.46 -27.39 0.27
C THR A 514 -5.38 -27.67 -0.75
N PHE A 515 -4.64 -28.78 -0.59
CA PHE A 515 -3.56 -29.13 -1.50
C PHE A 515 -4.06 -29.46 -2.91
N LEU A 516 -3.16 -29.38 -3.88
CA LEU A 516 -3.41 -29.84 -5.23
C LEU A 516 -3.35 -31.37 -5.32
N ASN A 517 -4.14 -31.95 -6.22
CA ASN A 517 -3.84 -33.26 -6.76
C ASN A 517 -2.85 -33.06 -7.92
N PRO A 518 -1.67 -33.70 -7.91
CA PRO A 518 -0.66 -33.51 -8.95
C PRO A 518 -1.24 -33.70 -10.35
N ASN A 519 -0.90 -32.79 -11.25
CA ASN A 519 -1.33 -32.74 -12.67
C ASN A 519 -2.85 -32.53 -12.90
N GLN A 520 -3.65 -32.30 -11.86
CA GLN A 520 -5.04 -31.87 -12.03
C GLN A 520 -5.09 -30.39 -12.33
N THR A 521 -5.93 -29.99 -13.30
CA THR A 521 -6.17 -28.59 -13.65
C THR A 521 -7.10 -27.94 -12.64
N TYR A 522 -6.73 -26.74 -12.19
CA TYR A 522 -7.52 -25.88 -11.31
C TYR A 522 -7.61 -24.47 -11.89
N LYS A 523 -8.66 -23.73 -11.53
CA LYS A 523 -8.76 -22.31 -11.80
C LYS A 523 -8.18 -21.53 -10.63
N PHE A 524 -7.31 -20.57 -10.94
CA PHE A 524 -6.73 -19.61 -9.99
C PHE A 524 -7.16 -18.19 -10.36
N ALA A 525 -7.46 -17.37 -9.36
CA ALA A 525 -7.70 -15.96 -9.53
C ALA A 525 -6.62 -15.19 -8.73
N LEU A 526 -5.68 -14.60 -9.43
CA LEU A 526 -4.60 -13.80 -8.84
C LEU A 526 -5.05 -12.34 -8.79
N ASP A 527 -5.14 -11.78 -7.60
CA ASP A 527 -5.34 -10.35 -7.40
C ASP A 527 -4.00 -9.61 -7.64
N LEU A 528 -3.92 -8.82 -8.70
CA LEU A 528 -2.78 -7.96 -9.00
C LEU A 528 -2.94 -6.57 -8.39
N TRP A 529 -3.88 -6.41 -7.47
CA TRP A 529 -4.29 -5.13 -6.92
C TRP A 529 -4.78 -4.18 -8.01
N SER A 530 -4.31 -2.94 -8.02
CA SER A 530 -4.81 -1.92 -8.93
C SER A 530 -3.67 -1.11 -9.52
N THR A 531 -3.93 -0.50 -10.67
CA THR A 531 -3.07 0.53 -11.26
C THR A 531 -3.89 1.63 -11.92
N SER A 532 -3.24 2.70 -12.32
CA SER A 532 -3.76 3.69 -13.27
C SER A 532 -2.64 4.05 -14.24
N ASN A 533 -2.69 3.48 -15.44
CA ASN A 533 -1.69 3.69 -16.48
C ASN A 533 -2.32 3.87 -17.85
N LEU A 534 -1.84 4.86 -18.58
CA LEU A 534 -2.12 5.05 -20.01
C LEU A 534 -1.00 4.41 -20.82
N PHE A 535 -1.24 3.18 -21.33
CA PHE A 535 -0.37 2.57 -22.32
C PHE A 535 -0.42 3.40 -23.60
N ARG A 536 0.70 3.95 -24.00
CA ARG A 536 0.76 4.83 -25.17
C ARG A 536 0.72 4.03 -26.47
N LYS A 537 0.20 4.65 -27.53
CA LYS A 537 0.39 4.17 -28.89
C LYS A 537 1.88 3.86 -29.13
N GLY A 538 2.17 2.69 -29.69
CA GLY A 538 3.54 2.21 -29.91
C GLY A 538 4.07 1.32 -28.80
N HIS A 539 3.45 1.31 -27.62
CA HIS A 539 3.76 0.40 -26.52
C HIS A 539 3.10 -0.98 -26.72
N ARG A 540 3.39 -1.91 -25.80
CA ARG A 540 2.67 -3.20 -25.68
C ARG A 540 2.26 -3.39 -24.22
N LEU A 541 1.09 -3.95 -24.04
CA LEU A 541 0.69 -4.52 -22.77
C LEU A 541 1.25 -5.93 -22.67
N ARG A 542 1.83 -6.29 -21.53
CA ARG A 542 2.46 -7.60 -21.31
C ARG A 542 2.06 -8.17 -19.95
N LEU A 543 1.92 -9.49 -19.91
CA LEU A 543 1.74 -10.28 -18.71
C LEU A 543 2.91 -11.25 -18.56
N GLU A 544 3.55 -11.25 -17.39
CA GLU A 544 4.49 -12.27 -16.97
C GLU A 544 3.79 -13.25 -16.03
N ILE A 545 4.07 -14.55 -16.16
CA ILE A 545 3.60 -15.60 -15.24
C ILE A 545 4.81 -16.44 -14.81
N SER A 546 4.93 -16.71 -13.51
CA SER A 546 5.96 -17.57 -12.94
C SER A 546 5.44 -18.23 -11.65
N SER A 547 6.33 -18.85 -10.87
CA SER A 547 6.01 -19.45 -9.57
C SER A 547 6.80 -18.87 -8.42
N SER A 548 7.46 -17.74 -8.63
CA SER A 548 8.21 -17.05 -7.59
C SER A 548 8.43 -15.58 -7.94
N ASN A 549 8.68 -14.78 -6.93
CA ASN A 549 9.09 -13.38 -6.99
C ASN A 549 9.90 -13.12 -5.71
N PHE A 550 11.11 -13.67 -5.70
CA PHE A 550 11.96 -13.76 -4.52
C PHE A 550 13.03 -12.67 -4.51
N PRO A 551 13.29 -12.03 -3.38
CA PRO A 551 12.81 -12.31 -2.02
C PRO A 551 11.58 -11.47 -1.57
N ARG A 552 10.84 -10.80 -2.48
CA ARG A 552 9.60 -10.13 -2.05
C ARG A 552 8.73 -11.11 -1.29
N PHE A 553 8.44 -12.27 -1.90
CA PHE A 553 7.74 -13.37 -1.27
C PHE A 553 8.69 -14.53 -0.93
N ASP A 554 8.33 -15.32 0.07
CA ASP A 554 9.00 -16.58 0.38
C ASP A 554 8.89 -17.56 -0.79
N ARG A 555 9.79 -18.55 -0.81
CA ARG A 555 9.79 -19.61 -1.82
C ARG A 555 8.87 -20.74 -1.40
N ASN A 556 7.87 -21.07 -2.18
CA ASN A 556 7.15 -22.33 -2.00
C ASN A 556 8.09 -23.50 -2.31
N LEU A 557 8.25 -24.42 -1.36
CA LEU A 557 9.14 -25.56 -1.50
C LEU A 557 8.52 -26.73 -2.27
N ASN A 558 7.26 -26.58 -2.72
CA ASN A 558 6.47 -27.55 -3.48
C ASN A 558 6.15 -28.88 -2.74
N THR A 559 6.52 -29.00 -1.48
CA THR A 559 6.34 -30.24 -0.67
C THR A 559 5.01 -30.30 0.06
N GLY A 560 4.29 -29.17 0.16
CA GLY A 560 3.10 -29.06 1.00
C GLY A 560 3.39 -28.95 2.51
N GLU A 561 4.65 -29.04 2.92
CA GLU A 561 5.05 -28.81 4.31
C GLU A 561 4.92 -27.33 4.67
N ASP A 562 4.93 -27.06 5.97
CA ASP A 562 4.98 -25.70 6.48
C ASP A 562 6.33 -25.05 6.09
N THR A 563 6.28 -23.91 5.38
CA THR A 563 7.46 -23.21 4.87
C THR A 563 8.40 -22.81 6.01
N ALA A 564 7.89 -22.47 7.19
CA ALA A 564 8.70 -22.07 8.34
C ALA A 564 9.54 -23.24 8.92
N SER A 565 9.13 -24.48 8.72
CA SER A 565 9.75 -25.66 9.32
C SER A 565 10.34 -26.66 8.30
N ALA A 566 9.95 -26.56 7.04
CA ALA A 566 10.41 -27.47 5.98
C ALA A 566 11.93 -27.43 5.77
N ARG A 567 12.53 -28.56 5.43
CA ARG A 567 13.98 -28.72 5.22
C ARG A 567 14.35 -29.22 3.83
N LYS A 568 13.36 -29.48 3.00
CA LYS A 568 13.55 -30.02 1.66
C LYS A 568 12.68 -29.28 0.66
N SER A 569 13.13 -29.20 -0.56
CA SER A 569 12.35 -28.69 -1.68
C SER A 569 12.33 -29.72 -2.81
N VAL A 570 11.33 -29.61 -3.69
CA VAL A 570 11.24 -30.36 -4.92
C VAL A 570 10.97 -29.39 -6.07
N SER A 571 11.58 -29.64 -7.23
CA SER A 571 11.22 -28.91 -8.44
C SER A 571 9.85 -29.34 -8.91
N ALA A 572 9.05 -28.43 -9.43
CA ALA A 572 7.71 -28.69 -9.96
C ALA A 572 7.61 -28.28 -11.43
N THR A 573 7.01 -29.12 -12.26
CA THR A 573 6.56 -28.74 -13.59
C THR A 573 5.17 -28.13 -13.46
N ASN A 574 5.07 -26.84 -13.79
CA ASN A 574 3.83 -26.10 -13.79
C ASN A 574 3.34 -25.89 -15.24
N THR A 575 2.04 -26.02 -15.43
CA THR A 575 1.39 -25.93 -16.74
C THR A 575 0.33 -24.85 -16.71
N ILE A 576 0.34 -23.97 -17.70
CA ILE A 576 -0.70 -22.96 -17.92
C ILE A 576 -1.48 -23.34 -19.18
N TYR A 577 -2.80 -23.52 -19.01
CA TYR A 577 -3.73 -23.85 -20.09
C TYR A 577 -4.38 -22.57 -20.63
N HIS A 578 -4.56 -22.51 -21.92
CA HIS A 578 -5.20 -21.40 -22.62
C HIS A 578 -5.94 -21.89 -23.89
N ASP A 579 -6.62 -23.02 -23.76
CA ASP A 579 -7.52 -23.56 -24.77
C ASP A 579 -8.98 -23.11 -24.55
N ALA A 580 -9.90 -23.60 -25.39
CA ALA A 580 -11.32 -23.24 -25.32
C ALA A 580 -12.01 -23.71 -24.02
N GLU A 581 -11.53 -24.80 -23.39
CA GLU A 581 -12.09 -25.32 -22.14
C GLU A 581 -11.45 -24.66 -20.92
N HIS A 582 -10.21 -24.15 -21.06
CA HIS A 582 -9.41 -23.55 -20.01
C HIS A 582 -8.89 -22.18 -20.42
N PRO A 583 -9.78 -21.19 -20.68
CA PRO A 583 -9.41 -19.90 -21.27
C PRO A 583 -8.77 -18.96 -20.24
N SER A 584 -7.48 -19.15 -19.95
CA SER A 584 -6.72 -18.23 -19.09
C SER A 584 -6.71 -16.83 -19.67
N ALA A 585 -6.88 -15.83 -18.82
CA ALA A 585 -7.03 -14.44 -19.24
C ALA A 585 -6.53 -13.45 -18.19
N LEU A 586 -6.07 -12.31 -18.66
CA LEU A 586 -5.90 -11.09 -17.87
C LEU A 586 -7.17 -10.25 -17.97
N VAL A 587 -7.77 -9.91 -16.85
CA VAL A 587 -8.98 -9.09 -16.75
C VAL A 587 -8.58 -7.67 -16.38
N LEU A 588 -8.86 -6.72 -17.27
CA LEU A 588 -8.40 -5.34 -17.17
C LEU A 588 -9.57 -4.34 -17.12
N PRO A 589 -9.51 -3.35 -16.21
CA PRO A 589 -10.44 -2.23 -16.15
C PRO A 589 -10.08 -1.17 -17.21
N ILE A 590 -10.61 -1.34 -18.40
CA ILE A 590 -10.37 -0.41 -19.52
C ILE A 590 -11.24 0.83 -19.37
N VAL A 591 -10.61 2.00 -19.41
CA VAL A 591 -11.30 3.29 -19.40
C VAL A 591 -11.53 3.73 -20.85
N PRO A 592 -12.78 3.92 -21.30
CA PRO A 592 -13.06 4.39 -22.64
C PRO A 592 -12.41 5.76 -22.90
N SER A 593 -11.81 5.95 -24.06
CA SER A 593 -11.35 7.27 -24.53
C SER A 593 -12.54 8.23 -24.57
N GLN A 594 -12.37 9.42 -23.99
CA GLN A 594 -13.40 10.47 -24.01
C GLN A 594 -13.52 11.11 -25.38
#